data_95b0ec86d3b9d21570de946b3c870fbd
#
_entry.id   95b0ec86d3b9d21570de946b3c870fbd
#
_cell.length_a   1.000
_cell.length_b   1.000
_cell.length_c   1.000
_cell.angle_alpha   90.00
_cell.angle_beta   90.00
_cell.angle_gamma   90.00
#
_symmetry.space_group_name_H-M   'P 1'
#
loop_
_entity.id
_entity.type
_entity.pdbx_description
1 polymer ?
#
loop_
_entity_poly.entity_id
_entity_poly.type
_entity_poly.pdbx_seq_one_letter_code
_entity_poly.pdbx_strand_id
1 'polypeptide(L)'
;FNLYVNQKNLRSVSGDKNEDFLNTKLIYNKRLFNNFVYSNLFFETNSGNLPQQEFTFLEVEPGLGNYKWIDINNNNIQELEEFEIAVFEDEGRYIRVLLPNQIFIKTYQNKLNYSLNINFLNWKNSKYRFNKFFSRISNKFQYSLDKKTNLNINPEIELNPFIIDDNSLLAYNYSLKNVFYFN
;
A
#
# COMPACT_ATOMS: atom_id res chain seq x y z
N PHE A 1 9.14 -7.46 -22.83
CA PHE A 1 8.97 -8.18 -21.56
C PHE A 1 10.29 -8.16 -20.82
N ASN A 2 10.31 -7.59 -19.62
CA ASN A 2 11.48 -7.58 -18.75
C ASN A 2 11.06 -8.10 -17.38
N LEU A 3 11.76 -9.11 -16.89
CA LEU A 3 11.59 -9.67 -15.56
C LEU A 3 12.91 -9.49 -14.79
N TYR A 4 12.82 -8.83 -13.64
CA TYR A 4 13.93 -8.68 -12.70
C TYR A 4 13.57 -9.40 -11.40
N VAL A 5 14.44 -10.30 -10.95
CA VAL A 5 14.32 -10.98 -9.67
C VAL A 5 15.59 -10.68 -8.87
N ASN A 6 15.43 -10.15 -7.69
CA ASN A 6 16.53 -9.93 -6.75
C ASN A 6 16.15 -10.60 -5.43
N GLN A 7 16.91 -11.61 -5.05
CA GLN A 7 16.80 -12.28 -3.76
C GLN A 7 18.01 -11.90 -2.93
N LYS A 8 17.79 -11.36 -1.73
CA LYS A 8 18.84 -10.98 -0.80
C LYS A 8 18.64 -11.74 0.51
N ASN A 9 19.63 -12.55 0.86
CA ASN A 9 19.69 -13.27 2.12
C ASN A 9 20.71 -12.58 3.02
N LEU A 10 20.25 -12.03 4.13
CA LEU A 10 21.12 -11.44 5.15
C LEU A 10 21.35 -12.50 6.24
N ARG A 11 22.61 -12.90 6.42
CA ARG A 11 23.02 -13.75 7.53
C ARG A 11 23.63 -12.87 8.62
N SER A 12 23.05 -12.91 9.81
CA SER A 12 23.64 -12.26 10.98
C SER A 12 24.83 -13.09 11.50
N VAL A 13 25.91 -12.39 11.79
CA VAL A 13 27.11 -12.99 12.43
C VAL A 13 26.89 -13.19 13.92
N SER A 14 25.89 -12.54 14.52
CA SER A 14 25.63 -12.52 15.97
C SER A 14 24.54 -13.49 16.43
N GLY A 15 24.11 -14.44 15.60
CA GLY A 15 23.12 -15.46 15.98
C GLY A 15 21.67 -15.04 15.91
N ASP A 16 21.38 -13.80 15.45
CA ASP A 16 20.04 -13.36 15.12
C ASP A 16 19.51 -14.07 13.87
N LYS A 17 18.17 -14.15 13.76
CA LYS A 17 17.49 -14.86 12.69
C LYS A 17 17.98 -14.40 11.31
N ASN A 18 18.28 -15.35 10.43
CA ASN A 18 18.52 -15.07 9.02
C ASN A 18 17.31 -14.34 8.42
N GLU A 19 17.57 -13.29 7.68
CA GLU A 19 16.52 -12.51 7.01
C GLU A 19 16.58 -12.74 5.51
N ASP A 20 15.48 -13.23 4.97
CA ASP A 20 15.30 -13.43 3.54
C ASP A 20 14.41 -12.32 2.97
N PHE A 21 14.93 -11.63 1.95
CA PHE A 21 14.21 -10.59 1.23
C PHE A 21 14.00 -11.03 -0.21
N LEU A 22 12.76 -10.97 -0.67
CA LEU A 22 12.40 -11.23 -2.06
C LEU A 22 11.91 -9.94 -2.71
N ASN A 23 12.65 -9.49 -3.73
CA ASN A 23 12.25 -8.36 -4.54
C ASN A 23 12.15 -8.81 -5.99
N THR A 24 10.97 -8.70 -6.57
CA THR A 24 10.73 -9.02 -7.98
C THR A 24 10.09 -7.84 -8.69
N LYS A 25 10.47 -7.65 -9.94
CA LYS A 25 9.92 -6.59 -10.79
C LYS A 25 9.65 -7.15 -12.17
N LEU A 26 8.42 -7.00 -12.63
CA LEU A 26 7.96 -7.41 -13.95
C LEU A 26 7.45 -6.19 -14.69
N ILE A 27 8.00 -5.96 -15.88
CA ILE A 27 7.56 -4.91 -16.78
C ILE A 27 7.16 -5.56 -18.11
N TYR A 28 5.93 -5.34 -18.51
CA TYR A 28 5.42 -5.80 -19.80
C TYR A 28 4.80 -4.64 -20.56
N ASN A 29 5.35 -4.39 -21.76
CA ASN A 29 4.87 -3.37 -22.68
C ASN A 29 4.54 -4.01 -23.99
N LYS A 30 3.34 -3.79 -24.52
CA LYS A 30 2.92 -4.32 -25.81
C LYS A 30 2.08 -3.31 -26.58
N ARG A 31 2.39 -3.20 -27.88
CA ARG A 31 1.57 -2.52 -28.87
C ARG A 31 0.88 -3.57 -29.71
N LEU A 32 -0.43 -3.46 -29.84
CA LEU A 32 -1.28 -4.40 -30.54
C LEU A 32 -2.08 -3.69 -31.63
N PHE A 33 -2.52 -4.45 -32.63
CA PHE A 33 -3.41 -3.96 -33.68
C PHE A 33 -2.89 -2.70 -34.39
N ASN A 34 -1.67 -2.76 -34.95
CA ASN A 34 -1.06 -1.61 -35.63
C ASN A 34 -1.04 -0.32 -34.78
N ASN A 35 -0.69 -0.45 -33.50
CA ASN A 35 -0.63 0.64 -32.51
C ASN A 35 -1.99 1.21 -32.08
N PHE A 36 -3.11 0.54 -32.35
CA PHE A 36 -4.40 0.97 -31.80
C PHE A 36 -4.48 0.78 -30.29
N VAL A 37 -3.83 -0.25 -29.77
CA VAL A 37 -3.84 -0.59 -28.36
C VAL A 37 -2.41 -0.59 -27.83
N TYR A 38 -2.17 0.17 -26.79
CA TYR A 38 -0.93 0.14 -26.04
C TYR A 38 -1.22 -0.30 -24.60
N SER A 39 -0.67 -1.44 -24.24
CA SER A 39 -0.79 -2.04 -22.91
C SER A 39 0.55 -1.98 -22.19
N ASN A 40 0.52 -1.49 -20.96
CA ASN A 40 1.65 -1.45 -20.06
C ASN A 40 1.25 -2.07 -18.73
N LEU A 41 2.01 -3.06 -18.28
CA LEU A 41 1.88 -3.70 -16.98
C LEU A 41 3.19 -3.54 -16.21
N PHE A 42 3.09 -3.01 -15.03
CA PHE A 42 4.16 -2.96 -14.04
C PHE A 42 3.69 -3.71 -12.80
N PHE A 43 4.43 -4.73 -12.41
CA PHE A 43 4.21 -5.46 -11.16
C PHE A 43 5.52 -5.53 -10.41
N GLU A 44 5.48 -5.15 -9.13
CA GLU A 44 6.64 -5.16 -8.26
C GLU A 44 6.25 -5.76 -6.91
N THR A 45 7.12 -6.61 -6.39
CA THR A 45 6.99 -7.14 -5.04
C THR A 45 8.25 -6.81 -4.26
N ASN A 46 8.06 -6.31 -3.04
CA ASN A 46 9.16 -5.97 -2.15
C ASN A 46 8.89 -6.54 -0.76
N SER A 47 9.87 -7.22 -0.18
CA SER A 47 9.89 -7.49 1.24
C SER A 47 10.81 -6.51 1.96
N GLY A 48 10.42 -6.14 3.17
CA GLY A 48 11.17 -5.18 3.97
C GLY A 48 10.72 -5.17 5.42
N ASN A 49 11.31 -4.30 6.20
CA ASN A 49 10.99 -4.10 7.60
C ASN A 49 10.32 -2.75 7.77
N LEU A 50 9.17 -2.72 8.45
CA LEU A 50 8.47 -1.50 8.83
C LEU A 50 8.66 -1.27 10.33
N PRO A 51 9.17 -0.12 10.76
CA PRO A 51 9.21 0.20 12.18
C PRO A 51 7.78 0.35 12.71
N GLN A 52 7.46 -0.40 13.76
CA GLN A 52 6.24 -0.25 14.51
C GLN A 52 6.51 0.75 15.62
N GLN A 53 5.82 1.87 15.58
CA GLN A 53 5.92 2.86 16.64
C GLN A 53 5.02 2.44 17.80
N GLU A 54 5.63 2.16 18.94
CA GLU A 54 4.90 2.01 20.19
C GLU A 54 4.76 3.37 20.86
N PHE A 55 3.70 3.56 21.62
CA PHE A 55 3.46 4.75 22.40
C PHE A 55 2.98 4.36 23.79
N THR A 56 3.16 5.28 24.72
CA THR A 56 2.61 5.20 26.06
C THR A 56 2.01 6.55 26.43
N PHE A 57 1.22 6.55 27.48
CA PHE A 57 0.70 7.78 28.05
C PHE A 57 1.51 8.17 29.27
N LEU A 58 1.95 9.44 29.29
CA LEU A 58 2.68 10.03 30.41
C LEU A 58 1.77 11.00 31.15
N GLU A 59 1.68 10.84 32.48
CA GLU A 59 0.92 11.75 33.30
C GLU A 59 1.61 13.14 33.40
N VAL A 60 0.83 14.18 33.27
CA VAL A 60 1.25 15.58 33.36
C VAL A 60 0.31 16.34 34.31
N GLU A 61 0.66 17.58 34.63
CA GLU A 61 -0.23 18.40 35.42
C GLU A 61 -1.59 18.61 34.74
N PRO A 62 -2.69 18.67 35.51
CA PRO A 62 -4.02 18.92 34.98
C PRO A 62 -4.06 20.17 34.08
N GLY A 63 -4.64 20.01 32.89
CA GLY A 63 -4.71 21.07 31.88
C GLY A 63 -3.53 21.11 30.91
N LEU A 64 -2.46 20.33 31.12
CA LEU A 64 -1.34 20.23 30.19
C LEU A 64 -1.43 18.99 29.28
N GLY A 65 -2.34 18.05 29.57
CA GLY A 65 -2.56 16.85 28.79
C GLY A 65 -3.68 17.00 27.77
N ASN A 66 -3.70 16.10 26.79
CA ASN A 66 -4.76 16.00 25.81
C ASN A 66 -5.63 14.74 26.00
N TYR A 67 -5.26 13.89 26.95
CA TYR A 67 -5.95 12.63 27.24
C TYR A 67 -6.31 12.53 28.72
N LYS A 68 -7.38 11.78 28.98
CA LYS A 68 -7.80 11.35 30.33
C LYS A 68 -7.82 9.82 30.36
N TRP A 69 -7.55 9.26 31.52
CA TRP A 69 -7.66 7.84 31.77
C TRP A 69 -9.00 7.51 32.42
N ILE A 70 -9.66 6.46 31.96
CA ILE A 70 -10.92 5.95 32.47
C ILE A 70 -10.74 4.45 32.71
N ASP A 71 -10.69 4.02 33.96
CA ASP A 71 -10.60 2.59 34.30
C ASP A 71 -11.93 1.91 33.96
N ILE A 72 -12.00 1.29 32.78
CA ILE A 72 -13.21 0.66 32.25
C ILE A 72 -13.51 -0.65 32.96
N ASN A 73 -12.46 -1.41 33.28
CA ASN A 73 -12.57 -2.76 33.85
C ASN A 73 -12.39 -2.81 35.38
N ASN A 74 -12.16 -1.66 36.03
CA ASN A 74 -11.96 -1.47 37.47
C ASN A 74 -10.78 -2.30 38.04
N ASN A 75 -9.70 -2.45 37.27
CA ASN A 75 -8.50 -3.14 37.70
C ASN A 75 -7.41 -2.22 38.25
N ASN A 76 -7.57 -0.91 38.18
CA ASN A 76 -6.60 0.13 38.53
C ASN A 76 -5.26 0.02 37.77
N ILE A 77 -5.25 -0.61 36.59
CA ILE A 77 -4.09 -0.71 35.72
C ILE A 77 -4.36 0.16 34.49
N GLN A 78 -3.43 1.03 34.16
CA GLN A 78 -3.55 1.88 32.97
C GLN A 78 -3.28 1.08 31.70
N GLU A 79 -4.33 0.73 30.99
CA GLU A 79 -4.27 0.05 29.70
C GLU A 79 -4.40 1.06 28.55
N LEU A 80 -3.74 0.82 27.42
CA LEU A 80 -3.71 1.78 26.30
C LEU A 80 -5.11 2.11 25.73
N GLU A 81 -6.04 1.18 25.87
CA GLU A 81 -7.41 1.29 25.37
C GLU A 81 -8.32 2.11 26.29
N GLU A 82 -7.85 2.44 27.50
CA GLU A 82 -8.58 3.18 28.52
C GLU A 82 -8.29 4.70 28.49
N PHE A 83 -7.48 5.16 27.55
CA PHE A 83 -7.17 6.56 27.39
C PHE A 83 -8.03 7.18 26.30
N GLU A 84 -8.82 8.18 26.68
CA GLU A 84 -9.65 8.95 25.78
C GLU A 84 -9.15 10.38 25.64
N ILE A 85 -9.51 11.04 24.54
CA ILE A 85 -9.25 12.47 24.35
C ILE A 85 -10.06 13.26 25.39
N ALA A 86 -9.39 14.11 26.16
CA ALA A 86 -10.05 15.00 27.10
C ALA A 86 -10.88 16.04 26.33
N VAL A 87 -12.16 16.19 26.72
CA VAL A 87 -13.07 17.17 26.12
C VAL A 87 -12.86 18.54 26.76
N PHE A 88 -12.57 18.57 28.05
CA PHE A 88 -12.30 19.79 28.80
C PHE A 88 -10.82 19.87 29.16
N GLU A 89 -10.26 21.08 29.18
CA GLU A 89 -8.84 21.30 29.45
C GLU A 89 -8.41 20.78 30.83
N ASP A 90 -9.24 20.92 31.83
CA ASP A 90 -8.98 20.49 33.21
C ASP A 90 -8.99 18.95 33.39
N GLU A 91 -9.61 18.21 32.49
CA GLU A 91 -9.60 16.73 32.46
C GLU A 91 -8.32 16.17 31.87
N GLY A 92 -7.59 16.94 31.04
CA GLY A 92 -6.39 16.52 30.34
C GLY A 92 -5.21 16.38 31.29
N ARG A 93 -4.90 15.10 31.64
CA ARG A 93 -3.80 14.75 32.56
C ARG A 93 -2.74 13.87 31.93
N TYR A 94 -2.91 13.46 30.67
CA TYR A 94 -2.00 12.57 29.99
C TYR A 94 -1.63 13.10 28.61
N ILE A 95 -0.37 12.92 28.23
CA ILE A 95 0.14 13.14 26.88
C ILE A 95 0.58 11.81 26.28
N ARG A 96 0.32 11.62 25.00
CA ARG A 96 0.80 10.45 24.26
C ARG A 96 2.23 10.69 23.83
N VAL A 97 3.15 9.84 24.28
CA VAL A 97 4.58 9.87 23.97
C VAL A 97 4.97 8.64 23.21
N LEU A 98 5.70 8.84 22.12
CA LEU A 98 6.27 7.72 21.34
C LEU A 98 7.45 7.12 22.12
N LEU A 99 7.44 5.80 22.25
CA LEU A 99 8.55 5.08 22.85
C LEU A 99 9.75 5.05 21.88
N PRO A 100 10.98 5.19 22.37
CA PRO A 100 12.17 5.13 21.53
C PRO A 100 12.45 3.72 20.98
N ASN A 101 11.72 2.70 21.45
CA ASN A 101 11.86 1.34 20.99
C ASN A 101 11.29 1.22 19.56
N GLN A 102 12.14 0.80 18.64
CA GLN A 102 11.68 0.46 17.31
C GLN A 102 11.57 -1.07 17.21
N ILE A 103 10.35 -1.58 17.32
CA ILE A 103 10.05 -2.94 16.93
C ILE A 103 9.84 -2.95 15.43
N PHE A 104 10.57 -3.81 14.72
CA PHE A 104 10.43 -3.97 13.28
C PHE A 104 9.53 -5.16 12.98
N ILE A 105 8.50 -4.92 12.18
CA ILE A 105 7.68 -5.98 11.61
C ILE A 105 8.12 -6.25 10.17
N LYS A 106 8.23 -7.53 9.83
CA LYS A 106 8.50 -7.93 8.46
C LYS A 106 7.26 -7.70 7.61
N THR A 107 7.45 -7.03 6.49
CA THR A 107 6.35 -6.68 5.58
C THR A 107 6.63 -7.16 4.18
N TYR A 108 5.55 -7.45 3.46
CA TYR A 108 5.57 -7.75 2.06
C TYR A 108 4.64 -6.80 1.32
N GLN A 109 5.13 -6.17 0.27
CA GLN A 109 4.38 -5.19 -0.50
C GLN A 109 4.27 -5.64 -1.96
N ASN A 110 3.06 -5.62 -2.50
CA ASN A 110 2.75 -5.83 -3.90
C ASN A 110 2.25 -4.53 -4.52
N LYS A 111 2.92 -4.09 -5.58
CA LYS A 111 2.48 -2.94 -6.40
C LYS A 111 2.14 -3.41 -7.80
N LEU A 112 0.92 -3.14 -8.24
CA LEU A 112 0.45 -3.39 -9.59
C LEU A 112 0.02 -2.09 -10.23
N ASN A 113 0.61 -1.75 -11.38
CA ASN A 113 0.14 -0.64 -12.21
C ASN A 113 -0.13 -1.17 -13.60
N TYR A 114 -1.36 -1.04 -14.05
CA TYR A 114 -1.79 -1.40 -15.39
C TYR A 114 -2.33 -0.18 -16.12
N SER A 115 -1.84 0.05 -17.33
CA SER A 115 -2.40 1.08 -18.19
C SER A 115 -2.71 0.54 -19.57
N LEU A 116 -3.87 0.88 -20.08
CA LEU A 116 -4.35 0.55 -21.40
C LEU A 116 -4.74 1.84 -22.13
N ASN A 117 -4.10 2.09 -23.25
CA ASN A 117 -4.44 3.21 -24.12
C ASN A 117 -4.98 2.67 -25.43
N ILE A 118 -6.19 3.08 -25.79
CA ILE A 118 -6.85 2.71 -27.04
C ILE A 118 -6.98 3.97 -27.87
N ASN A 119 -6.46 3.93 -29.10
CA ASN A 119 -6.46 5.08 -29.99
C ASN A 119 -6.60 4.66 -31.44
N PHE A 120 -7.62 5.14 -32.12
CA PHE A 120 -7.94 4.81 -33.49
C PHE A 120 -7.49 5.87 -34.50
N LEU A 121 -6.51 6.73 -34.16
CA LEU A 121 -6.03 7.81 -35.02
C LEU A 121 -5.65 7.34 -36.44
N ASN A 122 -5.14 6.16 -36.62
CA ASN A 122 -4.79 5.61 -37.92
C ASN A 122 -6.00 5.48 -38.87
N TRP A 123 -7.21 5.48 -38.33
CA TRP A 123 -8.45 5.44 -39.12
C TRP A 123 -8.93 6.81 -39.63
N LYS A 124 -8.25 7.89 -39.28
CA LYS A 124 -8.62 9.27 -39.70
C LYS A 124 -8.73 9.40 -41.20
N ASN A 125 -7.86 8.73 -41.96
CA ASN A 125 -7.82 8.78 -43.43
C ASN A 125 -8.60 7.62 -44.09
N SER A 126 -9.40 6.89 -43.37
CA SER A 126 -10.20 5.78 -43.89
C SER A 126 -11.29 6.30 -44.84
N LYS A 127 -11.60 5.53 -45.87
CA LYS A 127 -12.73 5.82 -46.80
C LYS A 127 -14.09 5.62 -46.11
N TYR A 128 -14.16 4.82 -45.08
CA TYR A 128 -15.41 4.51 -44.37
C TYR A 128 -15.74 5.55 -43.30
N ARG A 129 -16.99 6.05 -43.34
CA ARG A 129 -17.47 7.08 -42.40
C ARG A 129 -17.42 6.59 -40.94
N PHE A 130 -17.69 5.31 -40.71
CA PHE A 130 -17.61 4.64 -39.39
C PHE A 130 -16.20 4.74 -38.79
N ASN A 131 -15.17 4.40 -39.56
CA ASN A 131 -13.79 4.51 -39.11
C ASN A 131 -13.38 5.93 -38.77
N LYS A 132 -13.82 6.89 -39.56
CA LYS A 132 -13.57 8.32 -39.28
C LYS A 132 -14.22 8.78 -37.96
N PHE A 133 -15.38 8.24 -37.64
CA PHE A 133 -16.02 8.55 -36.34
C PHE A 133 -15.19 7.98 -35.19
N PHE A 134 -14.79 6.70 -35.25
CA PHE A 134 -13.96 6.08 -34.19
C PHE A 134 -12.58 6.71 -34.06
N SER A 135 -12.01 7.26 -35.14
CA SER A 135 -10.72 7.96 -35.08
C SER A 135 -10.71 9.19 -34.17
N ARG A 136 -11.89 9.69 -33.81
CA ARG A 136 -12.06 10.82 -32.88
C ARG A 136 -12.12 10.40 -31.43
N ILE A 137 -12.25 9.08 -31.18
CA ILE A 137 -12.40 8.53 -29.83
C ILE A 137 -11.07 7.92 -29.42
N SER A 138 -10.63 8.27 -28.23
CA SER A 138 -9.54 7.58 -27.57
C SER A 138 -9.90 7.33 -26.11
N ASN A 139 -9.39 6.23 -25.58
CA ASN A 139 -9.63 5.84 -24.20
C ASN A 139 -8.29 5.58 -23.49
N LYS A 140 -8.19 6.07 -22.28
CA LYS A 140 -7.08 5.79 -21.39
C LYS A 140 -7.62 5.20 -20.09
N PHE A 141 -7.33 3.92 -19.90
CA PHE A 141 -7.63 3.19 -18.68
C PHE A 141 -6.35 3.04 -17.86
N GLN A 142 -6.44 3.28 -16.55
CA GLN A 142 -5.36 3.10 -15.59
C GLN A 142 -5.91 2.41 -14.35
N TYR A 143 -5.23 1.39 -13.90
CA TYR A 143 -5.49 0.70 -12.65
C TYR A 143 -4.20 0.64 -11.85
N SER A 144 -4.24 1.04 -10.60
CA SER A 144 -3.13 0.91 -9.67
C SER A 144 -3.60 0.25 -8.38
N LEU A 145 -2.75 -0.60 -7.83
CA LEU A 145 -2.98 -1.30 -6.57
C LEU A 145 -1.67 -1.34 -5.79
N ASP A 146 -1.76 -1.06 -4.50
CA ASP A 146 -0.67 -1.17 -3.54
C ASP A 146 -1.19 -1.92 -2.30
N LYS A 147 -0.72 -3.15 -2.11
CA LYS A 147 -1.05 -4.01 -0.97
C LYS A 147 0.17 -4.22 -0.11
N LYS A 148 0.03 -4.07 1.20
CA LYS A 148 1.08 -4.36 2.18
C LYS A 148 0.55 -5.30 3.25
N THR A 149 1.29 -6.36 3.54
CA THR A 149 0.95 -7.40 4.51
C THR A 149 2.05 -7.60 5.54
N ASN A 150 1.66 -8.09 6.70
CA ASN A 150 2.56 -8.42 7.81
C ASN A 150 2.98 -9.89 7.71
N LEU A 151 4.26 -10.14 7.42
CA LEU A 151 4.82 -11.49 7.33
C LEU A 151 5.00 -12.19 8.69
N ASN A 152 4.95 -11.47 9.80
CA ASN A 152 5.01 -12.10 11.13
C ASN A 152 3.70 -12.84 11.45
N ILE A 153 2.57 -12.41 10.87
CA ILE A 153 1.26 -13.04 11.05
C ILE A 153 1.07 -14.13 10.00
N ASN A 154 1.33 -13.81 8.74
CA ASN A 154 1.27 -14.78 7.64
C ASN A 154 2.62 -14.80 6.92
N PRO A 155 3.47 -15.83 7.18
CA PRO A 155 4.81 -15.92 6.60
C PRO A 155 4.82 -16.30 5.12
N GLU A 156 3.66 -16.66 4.56
CA GLU A 156 3.57 -17.01 3.14
C GLU A 156 3.62 -15.75 2.26
N ILE A 157 4.49 -15.79 1.26
CA ILE A 157 4.61 -14.74 0.27
C ILE A 157 3.50 -14.89 -0.77
N GLU A 158 2.44 -14.09 -0.61
CA GLU A 158 1.33 -14.07 -1.55
C GLU A 158 1.64 -13.15 -2.74
N LEU A 159 1.98 -13.74 -3.88
CA LEU A 159 2.27 -13.01 -5.12
C LEU A 159 1.03 -12.40 -5.78
N ASN A 160 -0.15 -12.95 -5.48
CA ASN A 160 -1.39 -12.42 -6.03
C ASN A 160 -1.83 -11.15 -5.27
N PRO A 161 -1.81 -9.97 -5.91
CA PRO A 161 -2.17 -8.73 -5.24
C PRO A 161 -3.65 -8.62 -4.90
N PHE A 162 -4.51 -9.47 -5.47
CA PHE A 162 -5.97 -9.41 -5.29
C PHE A 162 -6.48 -10.26 -4.13
N ILE A 163 -5.68 -11.19 -3.61
CA ILE A 163 -6.06 -11.96 -2.43
C ILE A 163 -5.86 -11.09 -1.19
N ILE A 164 -6.89 -10.97 -0.37
CA ILE A 164 -6.89 -10.18 0.86
C ILE A 164 -7.07 -11.14 2.03
N ASP A 165 -6.14 -11.09 2.99
CA ASP A 165 -6.24 -11.71 4.30
C ASP A 165 -6.29 -10.59 5.33
N ASP A 166 -7.46 -10.38 5.91
CA ASP A 166 -7.73 -9.25 6.82
C ASP A 166 -6.84 -9.29 8.07
N ASN A 167 -6.40 -10.48 8.51
CA ASN A 167 -5.58 -10.62 9.70
C ASN A 167 -4.15 -10.11 9.49
N SER A 168 -3.60 -10.30 8.30
CA SER A 168 -2.24 -9.89 7.96
C SER A 168 -2.15 -8.56 7.22
N LEU A 169 -3.28 -8.01 6.81
CA LEU A 169 -3.34 -6.79 6.00
C LEU A 169 -2.92 -5.55 6.79
N LEU A 170 -1.92 -4.84 6.30
CA LEU A 170 -1.50 -3.55 6.85
C LEU A 170 -2.04 -2.35 6.06
N ALA A 171 -2.08 -2.49 4.73
CA ALA A 171 -2.61 -1.45 3.85
C ALA A 171 -3.06 -2.04 2.52
N TYR A 172 -4.18 -1.54 2.01
CA TYR A 172 -4.71 -1.88 0.71
C TYR A 172 -5.28 -0.64 0.03
N ASN A 173 -4.56 -0.15 -0.96
CA ASN A 173 -4.95 1.02 -1.72
C ASN A 173 -5.11 0.64 -3.18
N TYR A 174 -6.23 1.00 -3.78
CA TYR A 174 -6.43 0.84 -5.20
C TYR A 174 -7.02 2.10 -5.82
N SER A 175 -6.72 2.31 -7.09
CA SER A 175 -7.26 3.42 -7.86
C SER A 175 -7.56 2.94 -9.27
N LEU A 176 -8.75 3.30 -9.75
CA LEU A 176 -9.19 3.05 -11.12
C LEU A 176 -9.53 4.39 -11.77
N LYS A 177 -8.88 4.67 -12.89
CA LYS A 177 -9.14 5.87 -13.68
C LYS A 177 -9.42 5.48 -15.13
N ASN A 178 -10.55 5.93 -15.65
CA ASN A 178 -10.92 5.73 -17.04
C ASN A 178 -11.29 7.09 -17.68
N VAL A 179 -10.62 7.45 -18.74
CA VAL A 179 -10.82 8.73 -19.42
C VAL A 179 -11.07 8.50 -20.89
N PHE A 180 -12.18 9.03 -21.36
CA PHE A 180 -12.53 9.07 -22.77
C PHE A 180 -12.25 10.46 -23.33
N TYR A 181 -11.59 10.51 -24.46
CA TYR A 181 -11.36 11.73 -25.22
C TYR A 181 -12.13 11.66 -26.51
N PHE A 182 -12.78 12.76 -26.88
CA PHE A 182 -13.44 12.93 -28.13
C PHE A 182 -12.87 14.20 -28.83
N ASN A 183 -12.28 14.02 -30.03
CA ASN A 183 -11.60 15.06 -30.80
C ASN A 183 -12.34 15.35 -32.11
#